data_da60317e084d728e22983c7e857ce317
#
_entry.id   da60317e084d728e22983c7e857ce317
#
_cell.length_a   1.000
_cell.length_b   1.000
_cell.length_c   1.000
_cell.angle_alpha   90.00
_cell.angle_beta   90.00
_cell.angle_gamma   90.00
#
_symmetry.space_group_name_H-M   'P 1'
#
loop_
_entity.id
_entity.type
_entity.pdbx_description
1 polymer ?
#
loop_
_entity_poly.entity_id
_entity_poly.type
_entity_poly.pdbx_seq_one_letter_code
_entity_poly.pdbx_strand_id
1 'polypeptide(L)'
;ATLTTMLLVSLYRTAASLEAAWKYFILCGVGIAQALFGTILLYFAAEKLLGSEGNALLWTHLNVVKGDLEPTVMALAFVFLLVGYGTKVGLVPLHNWLPDAHAEGPTPVSAVLSGLLLNVALYAVVRCKVIADGALHSNLPSQLMMGFGLLSVVVSTFMLSRQRDIKRM
;
A
#
# COMPACT_ATOMS: atom_id res chain seq x y z
N ALA A 1 2.35 -3.18 13.86
CA ALA A 1 1.57 -2.00 13.44
C ALA A 1 0.09 -2.35 13.20
N THR A 2 -0.26 -3.32 12.33
CA THR A 2 -1.68 -3.61 11.96
C THR A 2 -2.53 -4.05 13.15
N LEU A 3 -2.05 -4.98 13.99
CA LEU A 3 -2.76 -5.41 15.20
C LEU A 3 -2.94 -4.26 16.20
N THR A 4 -1.91 -3.46 16.41
CA THR A 4 -1.98 -2.30 17.30
C THR A 4 -3.03 -1.29 16.81
N THR A 5 -3.04 -1.00 15.51
CA THR A 5 -4.03 -0.11 14.90
C THR A 5 -5.45 -0.67 15.01
N MET A 6 -5.65 -1.98 14.80
CA MET A 6 -6.94 -2.63 15.00
C MET A 6 -7.45 -2.43 16.43
N LEU A 7 -6.60 -2.64 17.44
CA LEU A 7 -6.95 -2.44 18.86
C LEU A 7 -7.28 -0.98 19.15
N LEU A 8 -6.54 -0.03 18.57
CA LEU A 8 -6.78 1.40 18.75
C LEU A 8 -8.09 1.86 18.08
N VAL A 9 -8.43 1.35 16.90
CA VAL A 9 -9.70 1.65 16.22
C VAL A 9 -10.88 1.09 17.03
N SER A 10 -10.72 -0.10 17.62
CA SER A 10 -11.75 -0.76 18.44
C SER A 10 -11.85 -0.24 19.88
N LEU A 11 -11.14 0.83 20.25
CA LEU A 11 -11.01 1.31 21.65
C LEU A 11 -12.37 1.62 22.32
N TYR A 12 -13.31 2.17 21.56
CA TYR A 12 -14.65 2.48 22.09
C TYR A 12 -15.59 1.27 22.24
N ARG A 13 -15.20 0.09 21.74
CA ARG A 13 -15.94 -1.18 21.85
C ARG A 13 -17.40 -1.11 21.40
N THR A 14 -17.76 -0.17 20.54
CA THR A 14 -19.07 -0.13 19.89
C THR A 14 -19.16 -1.18 18.79
N ALA A 15 -20.35 -1.64 18.41
CA ALA A 15 -20.51 -2.56 17.31
C ALA A 15 -19.89 -2.01 16.00
N ALA A 16 -20.08 -0.71 15.73
CA ALA A 16 -19.50 -0.05 14.58
C ALA A 16 -17.97 0.02 14.63
N SER A 17 -17.37 0.33 15.79
CA SER A 17 -15.90 0.36 15.92
C SER A 17 -15.26 -1.02 15.80
N LEU A 18 -15.94 -2.07 16.27
CA LEU A 18 -15.48 -3.45 16.08
C LEU A 18 -15.56 -3.87 14.61
N GLU A 19 -16.64 -3.54 13.92
CA GLU A 19 -16.78 -3.79 12.48
C GLU A 19 -15.69 -3.07 11.68
N ALA A 20 -15.46 -1.80 11.94
CA ALA A 20 -14.41 -1.00 11.30
C ALA A 20 -13.02 -1.60 11.55
N ALA A 21 -12.73 -2.04 12.78
CA ALA A 21 -11.47 -2.67 13.16
C ALA A 21 -11.25 -4.00 12.41
N TRP A 22 -12.29 -4.84 12.28
CA TRP A 22 -12.22 -6.09 11.52
C TRP A 22 -12.04 -5.86 10.02
N LYS A 23 -12.77 -4.92 9.42
CA LYS A 23 -12.57 -4.51 8.00
C LYS A 23 -11.12 -4.07 7.76
N TYR A 24 -10.60 -3.19 8.63
CA TYR A 24 -9.21 -2.76 8.58
C TYR A 24 -8.25 -3.95 8.67
N PHE A 25 -8.43 -4.83 9.64
CA PHE A 25 -7.53 -5.95 9.88
C PHE A 25 -7.47 -6.92 8.69
N ILE A 26 -8.63 -7.31 8.16
CA ILE A 26 -8.72 -8.24 7.05
C ILE A 26 -8.13 -7.64 5.77
N LEU A 27 -8.59 -6.46 5.37
CA LEU A 27 -8.13 -5.83 4.12
C LEU A 27 -6.65 -5.49 4.18
N CYS A 28 -6.19 -4.89 5.26
CA CYS A 28 -4.77 -4.60 5.43
C CYS A 28 -3.90 -5.86 5.61
N GLY A 29 -4.46 -6.93 6.18
CA GLY A 29 -3.78 -8.23 6.29
C GLY A 29 -3.53 -8.84 4.92
N VAL A 30 -4.54 -8.86 4.06
CA VAL A 30 -4.40 -9.30 2.65
C VAL A 30 -3.39 -8.42 1.90
N GLY A 31 -3.46 -7.09 2.09
CA GLY A 31 -2.49 -6.18 1.49
C GLY A 31 -1.05 -6.44 1.91
N ILE A 32 -0.82 -6.73 3.19
CA ILE A 32 0.52 -7.10 3.71
C ILE A 32 1.01 -8.42 3.08
N ALA A 33 0.14 -9.42 2.96
CA ALA A 33 0.50 -10.70 2.33
C ALA A 33 0.91 -10.50 0.86
N GLN A 34 0.19 -9.66 0.12
CA GLN A 34 0.54 -9.32 -1.26
C GLN A 34 1.86 -8.53 -1.36
N ALA A 35 2.09 -7.57 -0.47
CA ALA A 35 3.34 -6.83 -0.43
C ALA A 35 4.53 -7.75 -0.08
N LEU A 36 4.34 -8.70 0.84
CA LEU A 36 5.34 -9.71 1.18
C LEU A 36 5.67 -10.58 -0.05
N PHE A 37 4.64 -11.06 -0.75
CA PHE A 37 4.83 -11.86 -1.95
C PHE A 37 5.58 -11.08 -3.05
N GLY A 38 5.21 -9.81 -3.27
CA GLY A 38 5.95 -8.92 -4.18
C GLY A 38 7.41 -8.71 -3.77
N THR A 39 7.68 -8.61 -2.47
CA THR A 39 9.05 -8.51 -1.94
C THR A 39 9.85 -9.79 -2.17
N ILE A 40 9.23 -10.96 -2.01
CA ILE A 40 9.86 -12.26 -2.30
C ILE A 40 10.21 -12.38 -3.78
N LEU A 41 9.31 -11.98 -4.69
CA LEU A 41 9.58 -11.96 -6.12
C LEU A 41 10.75 -11.03 -6.46
N LEU A 42 10.79 -9.85 -5.85
CA LEU A 42 11.88 -8.90 -6.01
C LEU A 42 13.21 -9.49 -5.52
N TYR A 43 13.19 -10.17 -4.36
CA TYR A 43 14.36 -10.88 -3.84
C TYR A 43 14.89 -11.91 -4.83
N PHE A 44 14.02 -12.78 -5.37
CA PHE A 44 14.43 -13.79 -6.34
C PHE A 44 14.98 -13.18 -7.64
N ALA A 45 14.44 -12.05 -8.09
CA ALA A 45 14.98 -11.35 -9.26
C ALA A 45 16.38 -10.79 -8.99
N ALA A 46 16.65 -10.31 -7.77
CA ALA A 46 17.90 -9.67 -7.40
C ALA A 46 18.98 -10.65 -6.90
N GLU A 47 18.59 -11.79 -6.31
CA GLU A 47 19.51 -12.78 -5.74
C GLU A 47 20.50 -13.32 -6.78
N LYS A 48 20.05 -13.52 -8.01
CA LYS A 48 20.91 -13.97 -9.12
C LYS A 48 22.03 -12.99 -9.46
N LEU A 49 21.83 -11.69 -9.17
CA LEU A 49 22.78 -10.62 -9.51
C LEU A 49 23.66 -10.25 -8.32
N LEU A 50 23.10 -10.24 -7.12
CA LEU A 50 23.75 -9.76 -5.90
C LEU A 50 24.28 -10.88 -4.99
N GLY A 51 23.97 -12.15 -5.30
CA GLY A 51 24.34 -13.30 -4.48
C GLY A 51 23.52 -13.42 -3.20
N SER A 52 23.71 -14.53 -2.47
CA SER A 52 22.91 -14.92 -1.30
C SER A 52 23.31 -14.18 0.01
N GLU A 53 24.25 -13.25 -0.01
CA GLU A 53 24.78 -12.59 1.21
C GLU A 53 23.84 -11.56 1.86
N GLY A 54 22.52 -11.62 1.63
CA GLY A 54 21.52 -10.76 2.27
C GLY A 54 21.40 -9.34 1.71
N ASN A 55 22.20 -8.98 0.72
CA ASN A 55 22.23 -7.65 0.12
C ASN A 55 21.10 -7.43 -0.91
N ALA A 56 20.42 -8.48 -1.35
CA ALA A 56 19.37 -8.46 -2.36
C ALA A 56 18.08 -7.75 -1.94
N LEU A 57 17.90 -7.44 -0.66
CA LEU A 57 16.76 -6.67 -0.12
C LEU A 57 17.11 -5.21 0.21
N LEU A 58 18.38 -4.83 0.13
CA LEU A 58 18.78 -3.45 0.37
C LEU A 58 18.42 -2.58 -0.83
N TRP A 59 17.59 -1.57 -0.59
CA TRP A 59 17.14 -0.67 -1.66
C TRP A 59 18.31 0.00 -2.41
N THR A 60 19.38 0.33 -1.72
CA THR A 60 20.59 0.92 -2.31
C THR A 60 21.24 -0.01 -3.34
N HIS A 61 21.35 -1.29 -3.01
CA HIS A 61 21.90 -2.30 -3.91
C HIS A 61 20.95 -2.59 -5.07
N LEU A 62 19.65 -2.73 -4.80
CA LEU A 62 18.62 -2.89 -5.84
C LEU A 62 18.62 -1.72 -6.83
N ASN A 63 18.83 -0.50 -6.35
CA ASN A 63 18.88 0.69 -7.23
C ASN A 63 20.12 0.70 -8.15
N VAL A 64 21.21 0.05 -7.75
CA VAL A 64 22.41 -0.09 -8.61
C VAL A 64 22.17 -1.11 -9.71
N VAL A 65 21.59 -2.27 -9.38
CA VAL A 65 21.39 -3.40 -10.32
C VAL A 65 20.05 -3.37 -11.05
N LYS A 66 19.23 -2.33 -10.85
CA LYS A 66 17.87 -2.27 -11.40
C LYS A 66 17.77 -2.47 -12.92
N GLY A 67 18.81 -2.09 -13.69
CA GLY A 67 18.83 -2.24 -15.14
C GLY A 67 19.00 -3.68 -15.62
N ASP A 68 19.53 -4.55 -14.76
CA ASP A 68 19.84 -5.96 -15.08
C ASP A 68 18.79 -6.93 -14.51
N LEU A 69 17.78 -6.42 -13.78
CA LEU A 69 16.70 -7.24 -13.24
C LEU A 69 15.80 -7.77 -14.36
N GLU A 70 15.33 -9.01 -14.20
CA GLU A 70 14.42 -9.63 -15.17
C GLU A 70 13.09 -8.85 -15.25
N PRO A 71 12.73 -8.28 -16.44
CA PRO A 71 11.58 -7.38 -16.56
C PRO A 71 10.25 -8.04 -16.20
N THR A 72 10.06 -9.32 -16.58
CA THR A 72 8.79 -10.03 -16.33
C THR A 72 8.54 -10.23 -14.84
N VAL A 73 9.55 -10.70 -14.10
CA VAL A 73 9.44 -10.91 -12.65
C VAL A 73 9.30 -9.56 -11.94
N MET A 74 10.03 -8.53 -12.40
CA MET A 74 9.93 -7.20 -11.83
C MET A 74 8.56 -6.56 -12.06
N ALA A 75 7.95 -6.74 -13.24
CA ALA A 75 6.60 -6.28 -13.52
C ALA A 75 5.58 -6.91 -12.55
N LEU A 76 5.66 -8.23 -12.38
CA LEU A 76 4.78 -8.95 -11.47
C LEU A 76 5.01 -8.52 -10.01
N ALA A 77 6.27 -8.43 -9.58
CA ALA A 77 6.62 -7.94 -8.24
C ALA A 77 6.07 -6.54 -7.98
N PHE A 78 6.20 -5.61 -8.95
CA PHE A 78 5.68 -4.26 -8.82
C PHE A 78 4.16 -4.23 -8.69
N VAL A 79 3.42 -5.04 -9.45
CA VAL A 79 1.94 -5.13 -9.32
C VAL A 79 1.55 -5.56 -7.90
N PHE A 80 2.17 -6.61 -7.36
CA PHE A 80 1.89 -7.07 -6.00
C PHE A 80 2.28 -6.05 -4.93
N LEU A 81 3.41 -5.36 -5.09
CA LEU A 81 3.84 -4.29 -4.20
C LEU A 81 2.89 -3.08 -4.27
N LEU A 82 2.48 -2.67 -5.47
CA LEU A 82 1.54 -1.58 -5.68
C LEU A 82 0.17 -1.88 -5.05
N VAL A 83 -0.38 -3.08 -5.26
CA VAL A 83 -1.66 -3.50 -4.66
C VAL A 83 -1.52 -3.62 -3.14
N GLY A 84 -0.45 -4.23 -2.65
CA GLY A 84 -0.22 -4.42 -1.23
C GLY A 84 -0.03 -3.11 -0.44
N TYR A 85 0.86 -2.26 -0.89
CA TYR A 85 1.04 -0.92 -0.28
C TYR A 85 -0.11 0.02 -0.63
N GLY A 86 -0.71 -0.10 -1.83
CA GLY A 86 -1.88 0.65 -2.25
C GLY A 86 -3.09 0.40 -1.35
N THR A 87 -3.25 -0.81 -0.82
CA THR A 87 -4.25 -1.11 0.21
C THR A 87 -4.02 -0.29 1.47
N LYS A 88 -2.77 -0.11 1.89
CA LYS A 88 -2.40 0.73 3.03
C LYS A 88 -2.54 2.23 2.75
N VAL A 89 -2.26 2.67 1.53
CA VAL A 89 -2.49 4.06 1.07
C VAL A 89 -3.99 4.35 0.96
N GLY A 90 -4.81 3.32 0.76
CA GLY A 90 -6.24 3.49 0.50
C GLY A 90 -6.55 3.85 -0.95
N LEU A 91 -5.76 3.34 -1.91
CA LEU A 91 -6.07 3.48 -3.33
C LEU A 91 -7.34 2.72 -3.71
N VAL A 92 -8.16 3.31 -4.57
CA VAL A 92 -9.36 2.65 -5.09
C VAL A 92 -8.97 1.49 -6.01
N PRO A 93 -9.59 0.31 -5.88
CA PRO A 93 -10.78 -0.05 -5.08
C PRO A 93 -10.49 -0.55 -3.64
N LEU A 94 -9.27 -0.48 -3.16
CA LEU A 94 -8.81 -1.07 -1.89
C LEU A 94 -9.00 -0.16 -0.65
N HIS A 95 -9.78 0.92 -0.79
CA HIS A 95 -9.93 1.99 0.20
C HIS A 95 -11.05 1.76 1.23
N ASN A 96 -11.86 0.70 1.11
CA ASN A 96 -13.10 0.52 1.89
C ASN A 96 -12.92 0.50 3.41
N TRP A 97 -11.73 0.21 3.91
CA TRP A 97 -11.41 0.25 5.34
C TRP A 97 -11.20 1.68 5.87
N LEU A 98 -10.80 2.61 4.99
CA LEU A 98 -10.30 3.93 5.37
C LEU A 98 -11.38 4.83 5.99
N PRO A 99 -12.56 5.04 5.38
CA PRO A 99 -13.60 5.88 5.94
C PRO A 99 -14.10 5.37 7.29
N ASP A 100 -14.31 4.08 7.43
CA ASP A 100 -14.82 3.47 8.65
C ASP A 100 -13.78 3.52 9.79
N ALA A 101 -12.51 3.23 9.50
CA ALA A 101 -11.44 3.31 10.49
C ALA A 101 -11.24 4.75 11.02
N HIS A 102 -11.39 5.77 10.15
CA HIS A 102 -11.28 7.17 10.55
C HIS A 102 -12.51 7.67 11.30
N ALA A 103 -13.71 7.23 10.92
CA ALA A 103 -14.95 7.64 11.57
C ALA A 103 -15.06 7.09 12.99
N GLU A 104 -14.76 5.81 13.18
CA GLU A 104 -14.97 5.08 14.42
C GLU A 104 -13.77 5.15 15.38
N GLY A 105 -12.58 5.45 14.86
CA GLY A 105 -11.37 5.57 15.67
C GLY A 105 -11.30 6.88 16.47
N PRO A 106 -10.57 6.90 17.61
CA PRO A 106 -10.26 8.14 18.32
C PRO A 106 -9.55 9.15 17.44
N THR A 107 -9.85 10.44 17.59
CA THR A 107 -9.27 11.51 16.76
C THR A 107 -7.73 11.51 16.71
N PRO A 108 -6.99 11.28 17.82
CA PRO A 108 -5.53 11.17 17.76
C PRO A 108 -5.05 9.99 16.92
N VAL A 109 -5.77 8.87 16.96
CA VAL A 109 -5.45 7.68 16.14
C VAL A 109 -5.68 7.98 14.66
N SER A 110 -6.79 8.62 14.30
CA SER A 110 -7.08 9.06 12.94
C SER A 110 -6.00 10.02 12.41
N ALA A 111 -5.50 10.94 13.23
CA ALA A 111 -4.42 11.85 12.85
C ALA A 111 -3.12 11.10 12.53
N VAL A 112 -2.74 10.12 13.35
CA VAL A 112 -1.54 9.27 13.11
C VAL A 112 -1.71 8.40 11.87
N LEU A 113 -2.90 7.82 11.67
CA LEU A 113 -3.19 7.01 10.48
C LEU A 113 -3.07 7.84 9.20
N SER A 114 -3.66 9.03 9.18
CA SER A 114 -3.62 9.93 8.02
C SER A 114 -2.23 10.54 7.79
N GLY A 115 -1.58 11.04 8.84
CA GLY A 115 -0.32 11.77 8.74
C GLY A 115 0.91 10.88 8.52
N LEU A 116 0.93 9.68 9.09
CA LEU A 116 2.11 8.81 9.05
C LEU A 116 1.89 7.56 8.22
N LEU A 117 0.85 6.77 8.51
CA LEU A 117 0.70 5.44 7.92
C LEU A 117 0.51 5.48 6.41
N LEU A 118 -0.36 6.37 5.92
CA LEU A 118 -0.63 6.54 4.49
C LEU A 118 0.62 7.06 3.76
N ASN A 119 1.29 8.06 4.31
CA ASN A 119 2.48 8.66 3.69
C ASN A 119 3.67 7.71 3.62
N VAL A 120 3.90 6.90 4.67
CA VAL A 120 4.95 5.87 4.66
C VAL A 120 4.67 4.79 3.61
N ALA A 121 3.40 4.37 3.48
CA ALA A 121 3.02 3.40 2.46
C ALA A 121 3.18 3.97 1.04
N LEU A 122 2.79 5.23 0.81
CA LEU A 122 3.00 5.91 -0.47
C LEU A 122 4.50 6.05 -0.80
N TYR A 123 5.31 6.39 0.18
CA TYR A 123 6.77 6.45 0.04
C TYR A 123 7.35 5.09 -0.39
N ALA A 124 6.87 3.98 0.19
CA ALA A 124 7.27 2.65 -0.22
C ALA A 124 6.91 2.35 -1.68
N VAL A 125 5.70 2.72 -2.13
CA VAL A 125 5.28 2.59 -3.54
C VAL A 125 6.21 3.36 -4.48
N VAL A 126 6.53 4.62 -4.14
CA VAL A 126 7.45 5.45 -4.95
C VAL A 126 8.86 4.84 -5.02
N ARG A 127 9.36 4.30 -3.90
CA ARG A 127 10.64 3.58 -3.88
C ARG A 127 10.65 2.36 -4.79
N CYS A 128 9.60 1.54 -4.73
CA CYS A 128 9.45 0.38 -5.60
C CYS A 128 9.32 0.78 -7.08
N LYS A 129 8.62 1.90 -7.35
CA LYS A 129 8.50 2.45 -8.71
C LYS A 129 9.85 2.81 -9.32
N VAL A 130 10.75 3.42 -8.57
CA VAL A 130 12.09 3.79 -9.07
C VAL A 130 12.88 2.57 -9.55
N ILE A 131 12.75 1.45 -8.82
CA ILE A 131 13.39 0.19 -9.22
C ILE A 131 12.70 -0.38 -10.47
N ALA A 132 11.36 -0.39 -10.47
CA ALA A 132 10.57 -0.92 -11.57
C ALA A 132 10.77 -0.13 -12.88
N ASP A 133 10.83 1.19 -12.83
CA ASP A 133 11.11 2.04 -13.99
C ASP A 133 12.50 1.75 -14.59
N GLY A 134 13.49 1.45 -13.74
CA GLY A 134 14.82 1.08 -14.20
C GLY A 134 14.90 -0.31 -14.84
N ALA A 135 14.11 -1.26 -14.34
CA ALA A 135 14.11 -2.65 -14.81
C ALA A 135 13.26 -2.87 -16.07
N LEU A 136 12.11 -2.21 -16.14
CA LEU A 136 11.09 -2.51 -17.15
C LEU A 136 11.31 -1.80 -18.49
N HIS A 137 12.08 -0.70 -18.52
CA HIS A 137 12.23 0.17 -19.70
C HIS A 137 10.88 0.50 -20.39
N SER A 138 9.78 0.44 -19.65
CA SER A 138 8.41 0.65 -20.12
C SER A 138 7.65 1.60 -19.20
N ASN A 139 6.60 2.24 -19.70
CA ASN A 139 5.76 3.16 -18.92
C ASN A 139 4.74 2.44 -18.03
N LEU A 140 4.79 1.10 -17.90
CA LEU A 140 3.83 0.31 -17.14
C LEU A 140 3.67 0.75 -15.68
N PRO A 141 4.75 0.97 -14.88
CA PRO A 141 4.58 1.44 -13.50
C PRO A 141 3.90 2.79 -13.40
N SER A 142 4.25 3.72 -14.29
CA SER A 142 3.65 5.06 -14.35
C SER A 142 2.18 5.01 -14.76
N GLN A 143 1.83 4.18 -15.75
CA GLN A 143 0.45 4.01 -16.20
C GLN A 143 -0.44 3.38 -15.12
N LEU A 144 0.06 2.37 -14.41
CA LEU A 144 -0.67 1.77 -13.29
C LEU A 144 -0.91 2.78 -12.16
N MET A 145 0.13 3.51 -11.74
CA MET A 145 -0.02 4.53 -10.70
C MET A 145 -0.96 5.66 -11.13
N MET A 146 -0.89 6.10 -12.38
CA MET A 146 -1.80 7.12 -12.91
C MET A 146 -3.24 6.59 -12.97
N GLY A 147 -3.45 5.35 -13.39
CA GLY A 147 -4.76 4.71 -13.43
C GLY A 147 -5.40 4.61 -12.04
N PHE A 148 -4.66 4.09 -11.06
CA PHE A 148 -5.14 4.01 -9.66
C PHE A 148 -5.38 5.41 -9.06
N GLY A 149 -4.52 6.38 -9.37
CA GLY A 149 -4.67 7.76 -8.90
C GLY A 149 -5.90 8.43 -9.46
N LEU A 150 -6.12 8.37 -10.78
CA LEU A 150 -7.30 8.95 -11.44
C LEU A 150 -8.59 8.26 -10.96
N LEU A 151 -8.59 6.94 -10.86
CA LEU A 151 -9.73 6.18 -10.34
C LEU A 151 -10.05 6.60 -8.90
N SER A 152 -9.02 6.81 -8.06
CA SER A 152 -9.19 7.28 -6.69
C SER A 152 -9.81 8.68 -6.63
N VAL A 153 -9.39 9.60 -7.49
CA VAL A 153 -9.97 10.96 -7.56
C VAL A 153 -11.44 10.90 -7.98
N VAL A 154 -11.78 10.14 -9.02
CA VAL A 154 -13.18 10.01 -9.51
C VAL A 154 -14.08 9.44 -8.42
N VAL A 155 -13.67 8.32 -7.81
CA VAL A 155 -14.50 7.66 -6.78
C VAL A 155 -14.61 8.52 -5.54
N SER A 156 -13.52 9.16 -5.08
CA SER A 156 -13.55 10.05 -3.92
C SER A 156 -14.49 11.25 -4.16
N THR A 157 -14.45 11.86 -5.33
CA THR A 157 -15.37 12.95 -5.69
C THR A 157 -16.83 12.51 -5.64
N PHE A 158 -17.12 11.30 -6.14
CA PHE A 158 -18.47 10.74 -6.11
C PHE A 158 -18.89 10.41 -4.66
N MET A 159 -18.01 9.86 -3.85
CA MET A 159 -18.29 9.57 -2.43
C MET A 159 -18.54 10.85 -1.63
N LEU A 160 -17.72 11.89 -1.83
CA LEU A 160 -17.88 13.19 -1.18
C LEU A 160 -19.25 13.81 -1.43
N SER A 161 -19.78 13.72 -2.65
CA SER A 161 -21.09 14.26 -2.99
C SER A 161 -22.26 13.58 -2.26
N ARG A 162 -22.05 12.37 -1.75
CA ARG A 162 -23.08 11.57 -1.03
C ARG A 162 -22.88 11.51 0.48
N GLN A 163 -21.70 11.89 0.99
CA GLN A 163 -21.39 11.82 2.42
C GLN A 163 -22.08 12.95 3.21
N ARG A 164 -22.67 12.58 4.34
CA ARG A 164 -23.26 13.52 5.31
C ARG A 164 -22.46 13.61 6.61
N ASP A 165 -21.52 12.71 6.81
CA ASP A 165 -20.70 12.62 8.01
C ASP A 165 -19.30 13.20 7.73
N ILE A 166 -18.95 14.28 8.45
CA ILE A 166 -17.67 14.98 8.27
C ILE A 166 -16.46 14.08 8.57
N LYS A 167 -16.57 13.14 9.50
CA LYS A 167 -15.47 12.21 9.80
C LYS A 167 -15.24 11.16 8.72
N ARG A 168 -16.23 10.88 7.86
CA ARG A 168 -16.13 9.96 6.74
C ARG A 168 -15.71 10.63 5.42
N MET A 169 -15.70 11.95 5.42
CA MET A 169 -15.17 12.75 4.31
C MET A 169 -13.65 12.75 4.32
#